data_e6f4fbf04f553b7f25a778755808e916
#
_entry.id   e6f4fbf04f553b7f25a778755808e916
#
_cell.length_a   1.000
_cell.length_b   1.000
_cell.length_c   1.000
_cell.angle_alpha   90.00
_cell.angle_beta   90.00
_cell.angle_gamma   90.00
#
_symmetry.space_group_name_H-M   'P 1'
#
loop_
_entity.id
_entity.type
_entity.pdbx_description
1 polymer ?
#
loop_
_entity_poly.entity_id
_entity_poly.type
_entity_poly.pdbx_seq_one_letter_code
_entity_poly.pdbx_strand_id
1 'polypeptide(L)'
;MITQAPRGTKDWFGKDMDQRTYLENIFKDLCASYNIHEIITPVFEHTELFQRGVGETTGLANEPQPIKMFYITPAFRYEKPQSGRLRQHHQFGVEFVGAESPLAEVELITLVSTFIKKIGLKDAKLHINSIGCENCRKEYNKALLAYLKEHEEHLCPTCRERMEKNPLRVIDCKVPECKEIVKDAPRTIDYLDDECKAHFEELKSLLDALNIPYEVDTEIVRGLDYYTKTVFEFVNEDGFTLCGGGRYDNLVHEIDGKVSMPSVGFGMGVERILYFLEEEKVDLPCTRDIDLYVGILGQEAKAKAYQIVVDLRDQGFVVETDYLGRSVKAQMKYANKLNAKNTIIIGDDELAKNEGNVKNMETREVTTISLDKIADCLK
;
A
#
# COMPACT_ATOMS: atom_id res chain seq x y z
N MET A 1 -34.07 -1.26 -7.69
CA MET A 1 -33.17 -1.01 -6.55
C MET A 1 -31.75 -1.33 -7.01
N ILE A 2 -30.81 -0.41 -6.91
CA ILE A 2 -29.40 -0.66 -7.28
C ILE A 2 -28.77 -1.41 -6.11
N THR A 3 -28.36 -2.66 -6.33
CA THR A 3 -27.79 -3.54 -5.29
C THR A 3 -26.31 -3.83 -5.51
N GLN A 4 -25.69 -3.18 -6.51
CA GLN A 4 -24.28 -3.35 -6.85
C GLN A 4 -23.48 -2.10 -6.42
N ALA A 5 -22.25 -2.32 -5.97
CA ALA A 5 -21.31 -1.25 -5.68
C ALA A 5 -21.06 -0.38 -6.94
N PRO A 6 -20.79 0.92 -6.81
CA PRO A 6 -20.41 1.77 -7.93
C PRO A 6 -19.22 1.18 -8.70
N ARG A 7 -19.19 1.36 -10.02
CA ARG A 7 -18.11 0.82 -10.86
C ARG A 7 -16.75 1.33 -10.44
N GLY A 8 -15.83 0.41 -10.12
CA GLY A 8 -14.48 0.73 -9.67
C GLY A 8 -14.36 0.92 -8.16
N THR A 9 -15.36 0.45 -7.40
CA THR A 9 -15.32 0.29 -5.94
C THR A 9 -15.60 -1.16 -5.58
N LYS A 10 -15.22 -1.60 -4.38
CA LYS A 10 -15.57 -2.93 -3.87
C LYS A 10 -15.74 -2.88 -2.35
N ASP A 11 -16.52 -3.83 -1.82
CA ASP A 11 -16.58 -4.10 -0.40
C ASP A 11 -15.37 -4.97 0.01
N TRP A 12 -14.84 -4.70 1.20
CA TRP A 12 -13.72 -5.46 1.77
C TRP A 12 -14.22 -6.33 2.92
N PHE A 13 -14.13 -7.64 2.79
CA PHE A 13 -14.51 -8.58 3.84
C PHE A 13 -13.83 -9.94 3.62
N GLY A 14 -13.86 -10.81 4.66
CA GLY A 14 -13.28 -12.15 4.61
C GLY A 14 -11.77 -12.11 4.25
N LYS A 15 -11.34 -13.06 3.42
CA LYS A 15 -9.93 -13.24 3.04
C LYS A 15 -9.29 -11.96 2.50
N ASP A 16 -9.97 -11.21 1.66
CA ASP A 16 -9.45 -9.96 1.09
C ASP A 16 -9.13 -8.94 2.20
N MET A 17 -10.02 -8.82 3.20
CA MET A 17 -9.80 -7.91 4.32
C MET A 17 -8.69 -8.42 5.25
N ASP A 18 -8.60 -9.72 5.48
CA ASP A 18 -7.55 -10.30 6.31
C ASP A 18 -6.17 -10.09 5.67
N GLN A 19 -6.04 -10.32 4.35
CA GLN A 19 -4.83 -10.03 3.60
C GLN A 19 -4.44 -8.55 3.64
N ARG A 20 -5.41 -7.67 3.46
CA ARG A 20 -5.19 -6.23 3.57
C ARG A 20 -4.70 -5.83 4.96
N THR A 21 -5.36 -6.30 6.03
CA THR A 21 -4.97 -6.03 7.41
C THR A 21 -3.55 -6.53 7.70
N TYR A 22 -3.18 -7.69 7.15
CA TYR A 22 -1.83 -8.22 7.26
C TYR A 22 -0.79 -7.29 6.64
N LEU A 23 -1.04 -6.79 5.41
CA LEU A 23 -0.17 -5.82 4.75
C LEU A 23 -0.07 -4.50 5.52
N GLU A 24 -1.20 -3.99 6.03
CA GLU A 24 -1.23 -2.77 6.85
C GLU A 24 -0.38 -2.91 8.10
N ASN A 25 -0.46 -4.05 8.79
CA ASN A 25 0.34 -4.30 9.99
C ASN A 25 1.84 -4.35 9.67
N ILE A 26 2.26 -5.07 8.61
CA ILE A 26 3.67 -5.08 8.18
C ILE A 26 4.15 -3.67 7.86
N PHE A 27 3.33 -2.87 7.17
CA PHE A 27 3.70 -1.51 6.79
C PHE A 27 3.84 -0.61 8.02
N LYS A 28 2.90 -0.69 8.98
CA LYS A 28 2.95 0.07 10.24
C LYS A 28 4.17 -0.30 11.10
N ASP A 29 4.43 -1.60 11.26
CA ASP A 29 5.58 -2.08 12.02
C ASP A 29 6.91 -1.62 11.38
N LEU A 30 6.95 -1.65 10.04
CA LEU A 30 8.11 -1.18 9.31
C LEU A 30 8.30 0.35 9.48
N CYS A 31 7.25 1.15 9.30
CA CYS A 31 7.30 2.59 9.54
C CYS A 31 7.74 2.93 10.97
N ALA A 32 7.24 2.19 11.97
CA ALA A 32 7.65 2.37 13.36
C ALA A 32 9.16 2.12 13.53
N SER A 33 9.74 1.11 12.86
CA SER A 33 11.19 0.83 12.93
C SER A 33 12.06 1.91 12.29
N TYR A 34 11.48 2.74 11.40
CA TYR A 34 12.13 3.89 10.76
C TYR A 34 11.82 5.22 11.49
N ASN A 35 11.14 5.16 12.65
CA ASN A 35 10.66 6.34 13.38
C ASN A 35 9.78 7.27 12.50
N ILE A 36 8.86 6.67 11.74
CA ILE A 36 7.90 7.38 10.90
C ILE A 36 6.53 7.30 11.58
N HIS A 37 5.88 8.45 11.79
CA HIS A 37 4.63 8.55 12.54
C HIS A 37 3.41 8.50 11.63
N GLU A 38 2.31 7.87 12.11
CA GLU A 38 1.06 7.85 11.35
C GLU A 38 0.38 9.22 11.35
N ILE A 39 -0.07 9.66 10.18
CA ILE A 39 -0.94 10.83 10.01
C ILE A 39 -2.24 10.40 9.34
N ILE A 40 -3.34 10.97 9.79
CA ILE A 40 -4.64 10.83 9.16
C ILE A 40 -5.12 12.22 8.76
N THR A 41 -5.31 12.43 7.47
CA THR A 41 -5.85 13.67 6.91
C THR A 41 -7.30 13.48 6.48
N PRO A 42 -8.09 14.55 6.32
CA PRO A 42 -9.43 14.47 5.72
C PRO A 42 -9.36 13.79 4.34
N VAL A 43 -10.42 13.03 4.00
CA VAL A 43 -10.51 12.31 2.72
C VAL A 43 -10.86 13.23 1.55
N PHE A 44 -11.44 14.38 1.85
CA PHE A 44 -11.81 15.41 0.86
C PHE A 44 -11.39 16.79 1.37
N GLU A 45 -11.05 17.65 0.42
CA GLU A 45 -10.56 18.99 0.66
C GLU A 45 -11.25 19.99 -0.28
N HIS A 46 -11.03 21.25 -0.06
CA HIS A 46 -11.52 22.32 -0.94
C HIS A 46 -10.91 22.21 -2.34
N THR A 47 -11.72 22.51 -3.38
CA THR A 47 -11.28 22.43 -4.78
C THR A 47 -10.09 23.34 -5.06
N GLU A 48 -10.02 24.50 -4.43
CA GLU A 48 -8.95 25.47 -4.53
C GLU A 48 -7.58 24.89 -4.17
N LEU A 49 -7.59 23.95 -3.22
CA LEU A 49 -6.40 23.23 -2.81
C LEU A 49 -5.81 22.43 -3.99
N PHE A 50 -6.66 21.69 -4.70
CA PHE A 50 -6.25 20.91 -5.87
C PHE A 50 -5.90 21.78 -7.09
N GLN A 51 -6.46 23.00 -7.19
CA GLN A 51 -6.15 23.94 -8.26
C GLN A 51 -4.81 24.65 -8.08
N ARG A 52 -4.35 24.83 -6.85
CA ARG A 52 -3.08 25.48 -6.50
C ARG A 52 -1.95 24.51 -6.14
N GLY A 53 -2.23 23.19 -6.16
CA GLY A 53 -1.25 22.18 -5.72
C GLY A 53 -1.12 22.11 -4.21
N VAL A 54 -2.21 21.81 -3.48
CA VAL A 54 -2.32 21.37 -2.10
C VAL A 54 -1.89 22.31 -0.94
N GLY A 55 -2.78 22.59 -0.08
CA GLY A 55 -2.89 22.57 1.38
C GLY A 55 -2.27 23.66 2.22
N GLU A 56 -3.11 24.23 3.07
CA GLU A 56 -2.63 24.99 4.23
C GLU A 56 -1.69 24.12 5.06
N THR A 57 -0.53 24.66 5.40
CA THR A 57 0.41 24.06 6.37
C THR A 57 -0.28 23.99 7.73
N THR A 58 -0.84 22.85 8.03
CA THR A 58 -1.23 22.50 9.40
C THR A 58 0.00 22.67 10.26
N GLY A 59 0.08 23.48 11.26
CA GLY A 59 1.17 23.72 12.21
C GLY A 59 2.44 22.85 12.19
N LEU A 60 2.54 21.89 11.25
CA LEU A 60 3.66 20.96 11.05
C LEU A 60 4.99 21.68 10.77
N ALA A 61 4.98 22.87 10.19
CA ALA A 61 6.20 23.65 9.97
C ALA A 61 6.93 24.03 11.26
N ASN A 62 6.28 23.92 12.42
CA ASN A 62 6.86 24.19 13.74
C ASN A 62 7.42 22.94 14.41
N GLU A 63 7.21 21.76 13.83
CA GLU A 63 7.75 20.51 14.36
C GLU A 63 9.25 20.38 14.05
N PRO A 64 10.01 19.60 14.84
CA PRO A 64 11.40 19.29 14.55
C PRO A 64 11.56 18.63 13.18
N GLN A 65 12.49 19.10 12.37
CA GLN A 65 12.76 18.59 11.03
C GLN A 65 13.90 17.56 11.02
N PRO A 66 13.90 16.58 10.08
CA PRO A 66 12.83 16.34 9.11
C PRO A 66 11.58 15.73 9.75
N ILE A 67 10.40 16.17 9.29
CA ILE A 67 9.14 15.55 9.68
C ILE A 67 8.96 14.30 8.82
N LYS A 68 8.73 13.15 9.47
CA LYS A 68 8.58 11.85 8.82
C LYS A 68 7.19 11.29 9.15
N MET A 69 6.35 11.17 8.13
CA MET A 69 4.97 10.72 8.30
C MET A 69 4.60 9.64 7.30
N PHE A 70 3.73 8.71 7.72
CA PHE A 70 3.08 7.78 6.82
C PHE A 70 1.56 7.87 6.93
N TYR A 71 0.88 7.46 5.88
CA TYR A 71 -0.57 7.37 5.86
C TYR A 71 -1.06 6.09 5.18
N ILE A 72 -2.25 5.64 5.60
CA ILE A 72 -3.04 4.60 4.96
C ILE A 72 -4.40 5.20 4.68
N THR A 73 -4.67 5.58 3.45
CA THR A 73 -5.87 6.36 3.13
C THR A 73 -6.60 5.83 1.89
N PRO A 74 -7.93 5.90 1.85
CA PRO A 74 -8.67 5.75 0.60
C PRO A 74 -8.41 6.95 -0.31
N ALA A 75 -8.04 6.68 -1.56
CA ALA A 75 -7.85 7.68 -2.59
C ALA A 75 -8.83 7.46 -3.75
N PHE A 76 -9.18 8.54 -4.45
CA PHE A 76 -10.16 8.52 -5.51
C PHE A 76 -9.56 9.01 -6.83
N ARG A 77 -9.99 8.39 -7.93
CA ARG A 77 -9.63 8.82 -9.29
C ARG A 77 -10.76 8.57 -10.26
N TYR A 78 -10.86 9.42 -11.28
CA TYR A 78 -11.91 9.33 -12.30
C TYR A 78 -11.64 8.29 -13.39
N GLU A 79 -10.42 7.85 -13.56
CA GLU A 79 -9.96 6.97 -14.62
C GLU A 79 -10.79 5.68 -14.79
N LYS A 80 -10.72 5.09 -15.98
CA LYS A 80 -11.39 3.81 -16.26
C LYS A 80 -10.78 2.70 -15.40
N PRO A 81 -11.59 1.94 -14.63
CA PRO A 81 -11.08 0.85 -13.80
C PRO A 81 -10.43 -0.26 -14.64
N GLN A 82 -9.36 -0.82 -14.11
CA GLN A 82 -8.61 -1.96 -14.65
C GLN A 82 -8.26 -2.91 -13.50
N SER A 83 -7.69 -4.08 -13.80
CA SER A 83 -7.17 -5.02 -12.79
C SER A 83 -6.15 -4.31 -11.86
N GLY A 84 -6.35 -4.40 -10.56
CA GLY A 84 -5.54 -3.71 -9.57
C GLY A 84 -5.61 -2.17 -9.61
N ARG A 85 -6.49 -1.57 -10.44
CA ARG A 85 -6.62 -0.11 -10.58
C ARG A 85 -8.09 0.32 -10.47
N LEU A 86 -8.54 0.51 -9.24
CA LEU A 86 -9.91 0.92 -8.91
C LEU A 86 -10.06 2.44 -8.92
N ARG A 87 -11.32 2.94 -8.95
CA ARG A 87 -11.64 4.36 -8.78
C ARG A 87 -11.51 4.80 -7.33
N GLN A 88 -11.98 3.99 -6.40
CA GLN A 88 -11.63 4.09 -4.98
C GLN A 88 -10.58 3.02 -4.70
N HIS A 89 -9.41 3.43 -4.27
CA HIS A 89 -8.31 2.53 -3.92
C HIS A 89 -7.68 2.98 -2.61
N HIS A 90 -6.92 2.10 -1.97
CA HIS A 90 -6.19 2.43 -0.76
C HIS A 90 -4.71 2.62 -1.09
N GLN A 91 -4.11 3.60 -0.45
CA GLN A 91 -2.73 3.96 -0.68
C GLN A 91 -1.97 3.92 0.64
N PHE A 92 -0.84 3.23 0.64
CA PHE A 92 0.24 3.43 1.59
C PHE A 92 1.11 4.56 1.06
N GLY A 93 1.40 5.53 1.89
CA GLY A 93 2.32 6.61 1.51
C GLY A 93 3.20 7.01 2.66
N VAL A 94 4.36 7.52 2.33
CA VAL A 94 5.32 8.11 3.28
C VAL A 94 5.80 9.43 2.71
N GLU A 95 5.85 10.44 3.56
CA GLU A 95 6.31 11.78 3.20
C GLU A 95 7.35 12.26 4.24
N PHE A 96 8.51 12.69 3.73
CA PHE A 96 9.54 13.37 4.51
C PHE A 96 9.57 14.83 4.11
N VAL A 97 9.39 15.71 5.07
CA VAL A 97 9.32 17.16 4.87
C VAL A 97 10.47 17.82 5.61
N GLY A 98 11.21 18.70 4.93
CA GLY A 98 12.39 19.38 5.49
C GLY A 98 13.69 18.58 5.33
N ALA A 99 13.78 17.64 4.37
CA ALA A 99 14.97 16.82 4.13
C ALA A 99 15.58 17.13 2.75
N GLU A 100 16.75 17.75 2.71
CA GLU A 100 17.46 18.07 1.46
C GLU A 100 18.34 16.92 0.94
N SER A 101 18.96 16.17 1.84
CA SER A 101 19.94 15.14 1.50
C SER A 101 19.33 13.98 0.72
N PRO A 102 20.06 13.41 -0.27
CA PRO A 102 19.69 12.16 -0.96
C PRO A 102 19.49 10.96 -0.01
N LEU A 103 19.97 11.02 1.23
CA LEU A 103 19.69 10.00 2.24
C LEU A 103 18.19 9.81 2.50
N ALA A 104 17.39 10.85 2.30
CA ALA A 104 15.94 10.75 2.46
C ALA A 104 15.32 9.87 1.37
N GLU A 105 15.74 10.01 0.11
CA GLU A 105 15.35 9.12 -0.98
C GLU A 105 15.78 7.68 -0.72
N VAL A 106 17.04 7.50 -0.27
CA VAL A 106 17.58 6.17 0.05
C VAL A 106 16.79 5.51 1.16
N GLU A 107 16.43 6.24 2.22
CA GLU A 107 15.62 5.71 3.32
C GLU A 107 14.25 5.26 2.83
N LEU A 108 13.56 6.06 2.00
CA LEU A 108 12.27 5.70 1.41
C LEU A 108 12.37 4.48 0.48
N ILE A 109 13.36 4.46 -0.40
CA ILE A 109 13.63 3.33 -1.31
C ILE A 109 13.93 2.06 -0.52
N THR A 110 14.73 2.15 0.53
CA THR A 110 15.07 1.02 1.41
C THR A 110 13.83 0.49 2.14
N LEU A 111 12.96 1.39 2.63
CA LEU A 111 11.70 1.03 3.26
C LEU A 111 10.80 0.25 2.29
N VAL A 112 10.60 0.75 1.07
CA VAL A 112 9.79 0.08 0.04
C VAL A 112 10.40 -1.27 -0.33
N SER A 113 11.72 -1.34 -0.57
CA SER A 113 12.43 -2.59 -0.88
C SER A 113 12.25 -3.64 0.23
N THR A 114 12.36 -3.19 1.49
CA THR A 114 12.17 -4.05 2.66
C THR A 114 10.72 -4.53 2.78
N PHE A 115 9.76 -3.64 2.54
CA PHE A 115 8.34 -3.99 2.52
C PHE A 115 8.04 -5.07 1.47
N ILE A 116 8.44 -4.83 0.22
CA ILE A 116 8.27 -5.77 -0.91
C ILE A 116 8.85 -7.13 -0.57
N LYS A 117 10.07 -7.16 0.00
CA LYS A 117 10.72 -8.40 0.43
C LYS A 117 9.96 -9.11 1.55
N LYS A 118 9.45 -8.36 2.55
CA LYS A 118 8.70 -8.94 3.69
C LYS A 118 7.37 -9.56 3.28
N ILE A 119 6.69 -8.98 2.28
CA ILE A 119 5.43 -9.54 1.77
C ILE A 119 5.63 -10.65 0.73
N GLY A 120 6.87 -10.93 0.33
CA GLY A 120 7.24 -12.05 -0.52
C GLY A 120 7.11 -11.81 -2.03
N LEU A 121 6.89 -10.56 -2.49
CA LEU A 121 6.96 -10.20 -3.91
C LEU A 121 8.42 -10.29 -4.40
N LYS A 122 8.62 -10.91 -5.57
CA LYS A 122 9.96 -11.18 -6.13
C LYS A 122 10.28 -10.31 -7.32
N ASP A 123 9.27 -9.99 -8.14
CA ASP A 123 9.46 -9.37 -9.46
C ASP A 123 9.26 -7.85 -9.41
N ALA A 124 9.88 -7.18 -8.43
CA ALA A 124 9.84 -5.74 -8.31
C ALA A 124 11.24 -5.15 -8.52
N LYS A 125 11.39 -4.36 -9.59
CA LYS A 125 12.64 -3.67 -9.95
C LYS A 125 12.53 -2.19 -9.61
N LEU A 126 13.61 -1.64 -9.07
CA LEU A 126 13.73 -0.21 -8.81
C LEU A 126 14.23 0.49 -10.06
N HIS A 127 13.44 1.44 -10.56
CA HIS A 127 13.84 2.39 -11.59
C HIS A 127 13.97 3.78 -10.97
N ILE A 128 15.04 4.49 -11.31
CA ILE A 128 15.29 5.86 -10.85
C ILE A 128 15.57 6.78 -12.00
N ASN A 129 15.22 8.06 -11.86
CA ASN A 129 15.58 9.11 -12.81
C ASN A 129 15.79 10.44 -12.08
N SER A 130 16.41 11.39 -12.74
CA SER A 130 16.42 12.78 -12.31
C SER A 130 15.73 13.66 -13.35
N ILE A 131 14.71 14.37 -12.93
CA ILE A 131 13.98 15.35 -13.76
C ILE A 131 14.49 16.78 -13.56
N GLY A 132 15.55 16.94 -12.77
CA GLY A 132 16.20 18.20 -12.49
C GLY A 132 15.35 19.20 -11.69
N CYS A 133 15.94 20.35 -11.42
CA CYS A 133 15.27 21.50 -10.83
C CYS A 133 14.56 22.36 -11.92
N GLU A 134 14.00 23.48 -11.52
CA GLU A 134 13.33 24.40 -12.45
C GLU A 134 14.28 24.93 -13.54
N ASN A 135 15.55 25.21 -13.18
CA ASN A 135 16.54 25.69 -14.13
C ASN A 135 16.90 24.62 -15.17
N CYS A 136 17.17 23.40 -14.72
CA CYS A 136 17.41 22.25 -15.60
C CYS A 136 16.24 22.05 -16.57
N ARG A 137 15.00 22.11 -16.06
CA ARG A 137 13.79 21.93 -16.89
C ARG A 137 13.58 23.03 -17.92
N LYS A 138 13.97 24.28 -17.63
CA LYS A 138 13.88 25.37 -18.61
C LYS A 138 14.71 25.06 -19.85
N GLU A 139 15.96 24.65 -19.67
CA GLU A 139 16.84 24.34 -20.80
C GLU A 139 16.44 23.05 -21.53
N TYR A 140 16.09 22.02 -20.74
CA TYR A 140 15.59 20.77 -21.30
C TYR A 140 14.31 20.94 -22.12
N ASN A 141 13.32 21.68 -21.58
CA ASN A 141 12.05 21.91 -22.28
C ASN A 141 12.25 22.65 -23.61
N LYS A 142 13.22 23.58 -23.70
CA LYS A 142 13.55 24.24 -24.97
C LYS A 142 14.08 23.23 -26.00
N ALA A 143 15.01 22.37 -25.58
CA ALA A 143 15.58 21.35 -26.46
C ALA A 143 14.54 20.32 -26.88
N LEU A 144 13.73 19.83 -25.91
CA LEU A 144 12.68 18.87 -26.19
C LEU A 144 11.59 19.43 -27.10
N LEU A 145 11.16 20.68 -26.87
CA LEU A 145 10.16 21.34 -27.73
C LEU A 145 10.69 21.53 -29.16
N ALA A 146 11.95 21.93 -29.33
CA ALA A 146 12.57 22.03 -30.64
C ALA A 146 12.56 20.69 -31.38
N TYR A 147 12.98 19.63 -30.69
CA TYR A 147 12.96 18.28 -31.25
C TYR A 147 11.55 17.80 -31.61
N LEU A 148 10.56 18.00 -30.73
CA LEU A 148 9.17 17.58 -30.97
C LEU A 148 8.53 18.34 -32.14
N LYS A 149 8.90 19.63 -32.37
CA LYS A 149 8.44 20.41 -33.50
C LYS A 149 8.93 19.87 -34.86
N GLU A 150 10.14 19.35 -34.91
CA GLU A 150 10.67 18.71 -36.13
C GLU A 150 9.90 17.42 -36.47
N HIS A 151 9.23 16.79 -35.48
CA HIS A 151 8.49 15.55 -35.64
C HIS A 151 6.98 15.71 -35.47
N GLU A 152 6.46 16.94 -35.42
CA GLU A 152 5.05 17.25 -35.08
C GLU A 152 4.05 16.49 -35.94
N GLU A 153 4.30 16.34 -37.23
CA GLU A 153 3.39 15.65 -38.16
C GLU A 153 3.18 14.18 -37.82
N HIS A 154 4.12 13.57 -37.13
CA HIS A 154 4.09 12.15 -36.70
C HIS A 154 3.57 11.94 -35.27
N LEU A 155 3.35 13.01 -34.50
CA LEU A 155 2.80 12.93 -33.18
C LEU A 155 1.29 12.75 -33.21
N CYS A 156 0.75 11.99 -32.23
CA CYS A 156 -0.70 11.86 -32.04
C CYS A 156 -1.34 13.22 -31.68
N PRO A 157 -2.66 13.41 -31.94
CA PRO A 157 -3.32 14.70 -31.69
C PRO A 157 -3.12 15.21 -30.25
N THR A 158 -3.22 14.32 -29.28
CA THR A 158 -3.01 14.66 -27.85
C THR A 158 -1.59 15.14 -27.57
N CYS A 159 -0.57 14.55 -28.21
CA CYS A 159 0.82 14.97 -28.03
C CYS A 159 1.12 16.30 -28.69
N ARG A 160 0.49 16.61 -29.81
CA ARG A 160 0.58 17.94 -30.45
C ARG A 160 0.05 19.05 -29.55
N GLU A 161 -1.06 18.81 -28.86
CA GLU A 161 -1.59 19.76 -27.88
C GLU A 161 -0.73 19.86 -26.60
N ARG A 162 -0.14 18.75 -26.18
CA ARG A 162 0.68 18.69 -24.96
C ARG A 162 2.06 19.33 -25.13
N MET A 163 2.69 19.19 -26.28
CA MET A 163 4.07 19.66 -26.48
C MET A 163 4.24 21.16 -26.21
N GLU A 164 3.20 21.97 -26.47
CA GLU A 164 3.26 23.42 -26.23
C GLU A 164 3.02 23.77 -24.73
N LYS A 165 2.23 22.94 -24.00
CA LYS A 165 1.88 23.21 -22.59
C LYS A 165 2.82 22.53 -21.61
N ASN A 166 3.15 21.28 -21.88
CA ASN A 166 4.03 20.46 -21.06
C ASN A 166 4.69 19.37 -21.91
N PRO A 167 5.82 19.67 -22.57
CA PRO A 167 6.49 18.76 -23.49
C PRO A 167 6.93 17.45 -22.82
N LEU A 168 7.25 17.45 -21.51
CA LEU A 168 7.58 16.26 -20.75
C LEU A 168 6.50 15.18 -20.83
N ARG A 169 5.22 15.55 -20.93
CA ARG A 169 4.10 14.61 -21.05
C ARG A 169 4.07 13.84 -22.36
N VAL A 170 4.83 14.28 -23.37
CA VAL A 170 4.96 13.55 -24.64
C VAL A 170 5.84 12.32 -24.47
N ILE A 171 6.83 12.38 -23.58
CA ILE A 171 7.75 11.26 -23.28
C ILE A 171 6.99 10.03 -22.76
N ASP A 172 5.95 10.21 -21.94
CA ASP A 172 5.12 9.12 -21.41
C ASP A 172 3.95 8.73 -22.33
N CYS A 173 3.98 9.07 -23.61
CA CYS A 173 2.91 8.71 -24.54
C CYS A 173 2.91 7.19 -24.79
N LYS A 174 1.70 6.57 -24.73
CA LYS A 174 1.54 5.12 -24.95
C LYS A 174 1.22 4.76 -26.42
N VAL A 175 1.08 5.77 -27.29
CA VAL A 175 0.85 5.57 -28.74
C VAL A 175 2.15 5.09 -29.40
N PRO A 176 2.15 3.97 -30.13
CA PRO A 176 3.37 3.37 -30.68
C PRO A 176 4.21 4.33 -31.54
N GLU A 177 3.57 5.13 -32.40
CA GLU A 177 4.23 6.11 -33.26
C GLU A 177 4.94 7.21 -32.45
N CYS A 178 4.29 7.70 -31.40
CA CYS A 178 4.90 8.67 -30.47
C CYS A 178 6.06 8.04 -29.69
N LYS A 179 5.92 6.78 -29.27
CA LYS A 179 7.01 6.07 -28.57
C LYS A 179 8.27 5.96 -29.43
N GLU A 180 8.12 5.69 -30.72
CA GLU A 180 9.24 5.59 -31.63
C GLU A 180 9.99 6.91 -31.74
N ILE A 181 9.24 8.02 -31.84
CA ILE A 181 9.82 9.37 -31.90
C ILE A 181 10.57 9.72 -30.63
N VAL A 182 9.98 9.46 -29.47
CA VAL A 182 10.59 9.87 -28.19
C VAL A 182 11.80 9.02 -27.77
N LYS A 183 12.09 7.91 -28.45
CA LYS A 183 13.32 7.14 -28.18
C LYS A 183 14.59 7.98 -28.39
N ASP A 184 14.62 8.79 -29.41
CA ASP A 184 15.77 9.63 -29.77
C ASP A 184 15.65 11.09 -29.27
N ALA A 185 14.59 11.35 -28.45
CA ALA A 185 14.39 12.67 -27.88
C ALA A 185 15.46 12.99 -26.81
N PRO A 186 15.81 14.27 -26.62
CA PRO A 186 16.67 14.70 -25.53
C PRO A 186 16.19 14.13 -24.17
N ARG A 187 17.10 13.77 -23.28
CA ARG A 187 16.80 13.25 -21.95
C ARG A 187 17.07 14.29 -20.88
N THR A 188 16.24 14.36 -19.85
CA THR A 188 16.39 15.34 -18.76
C THR A 188 17.75 15.25 -18.08
N ILE A 189 18.26 14.02 -17.95
CA ILE A 189 19.53 13.73 -17.28
C ILE A 189 20.74 14.43 -17.95
N ASP A 190 20.65 14.73 -19.25
CA ASP A 190 21.71 15.39 -20.02
C ASP A 190 21.72 16.92 -19.81
N TYR A 191 20.70 17.46 -19.16
CA TYR A 191 20.49 18.89 -18.92
C TYR A 191 20.53 19.27 -17.43
N LEU A 192 21.02 18.35 -16.58
CA LEU A 192 21.15 18.63 -15.17
C LEU A 192 22.26 19.67 -14.91
N ASP A 193 21.97 20.64 -14.06
CA ASP A 193 22.97 21.52 -13.50
C ASP A 193 23.89 20.76 -12.52
N ASP A 194 24.97 21.39 -12.09
CA ASP A 194 25.98 20.73 -11.23
C ASP A 194 25.38 20.24 -9.90
N GLU A 195 24.42 20.99 -9.32
CA GLU A 195 23.75 20.61 -8.08
C GLU A 195 22.89 19.37 -8.26
N CYS A 196 22.01 19.36 -9.26
CA CYS A 196 21.13 18.22 -9.53
C CYS A 196 21.91 16.98 -9.95
N LYS A 197 23.03 17.17 -10.68
CA LYS A 197 23.93 16.08 -11.04
C LYS A 197 24.62 15.50 -9.82
N ALA A 198 25.17 16.34 -8.94
CA ALA A 198 25.81 15.90 -7.69
C ALA A 198 24.82 15.14 -6.79
N HIS A 199 23.60 15.65 -6.64
CA HIS A 199 22.53 14.99 -5.89
C HIS A 199 22.22 13.60 -6.43
N PHE A 200 22.09 13.45 -7.77
CA PHE A 200 21.77 12.17 -8.38
C PHE A 200 22.92 11.17 -8.33
N GLU A 201 24.18 11.64 -8.47
CA GLU A 201 25.37 10.80 -8.32
C GLU A 201 25.52 10.32 -6.86
N GLU A 202 25.24 11.17 -5.87
CA GLU A 202 25.26 10.79 -4.46
C GLU A 202 24.20 9.73 -4.16
N LEU A 203 22.96 9.89 -4.68
CA LEU A 203 21.89 8.88 -4.56
C LEU A 203 22.37 7.53 -5.09
N LYS A 204 22.93 7.48 -6.30
CA LYS A 204 23.42 6.24 -6.91
C LYS A 204 24.53 5.61 -6.07
N SER A 205 25.49 6.40 -5.63
CA SER A 205 26.59 5.95 -4.78
C SER A 205 26.10 5.31 -3.47
N LEU A 206 25.08 5.90 -2.85
CA LEU A 206 24.47 5.37 -1.63
C LEU A 206 23.70 4.06 -1.87
N LEU A 207 22.95 3.96 -2.99
CA LEU A 207 22.26 2.73 -3.37
C LEU A 207 23.26 1.60 -3.66
N ASP A 208 24.34 1.91 -4.36
CA ASP A 208 25.43 0.96 -4.66
C ASP A 208 26.10 0.46 -3.36
N ALA A 209 26.39 1.36 -2.42
CA ALA A 209 26.98 1.03 -1.12
C ALA A 209 26.07 0.11 -0.29
N LEU A 210 24.76 0.21 -0.45
CA LEU A 210 23.76 -0.64 0.21
C LEU A 210 23.42 -1.91 -0.58
N ASN A 211 24.04 -2.12 -1.75
CA ASN A 211 23.75 -3.22 -2.67
C ASN A 211 22.24 -3.29 -3.04
N ILE A 212 21.60 -2.13 -3.22
CA ILE A 212 20.24 -2.02 -3.74
C ILE A 212 20.30 -1.91 -5.25
N PRO A 213 19.86 -2.93 -6.00
CA PRO A 213 19.90 -2.88 -7.45
C PRO A 213 18.89 -1.85 -7.99
N TYR A 214 19.28 -1.08 -8.98
CA TYR A 214 18.42 -0.11 -9.66
C TYR A 214 18.74 -0.03 -11.15
N GLU A 215 17.79 0.47 -11.93
CA GLU A 215 17.97 0.84 -13.34
C GLU A 215 17.75 2.35 -13.47
N VAL A 216 18.63 3.04 -14.19
CA VAL A 216 18.40 4.44 -14.56
C VAL A 216 17.48 4.45 -15.77
N ASP A 217 16.22 4.86 -15.56
CA ASP A 217 15.18 4.89 -16.58
C ASP A 217 14.79 6.33 -16.90
N THR A 218 15.34 6.87 -17.97
CA THR A 218 15.11 8.24 -18.40
C THR A 218 13.71 8.50 -18.95
N GLU A 219 12.88 7.45 -19.10
CA GLU A 219 11.49 7.59 -19.56
C GLU A 219 10.52 7.79 -18.40
N ILE A 220 10.97 7.61 -17.15
CA ILE A 220 10.10 7.88 -15.99
C ILE A 220 9.81 9.39 -15.94
N VAL A 221 8.55 9.71 -16.19
CA VAL A 221 7.96 11.03 -15.96
C VAL A 221 6.74 10.84 -15.08
N ARG A 222 6.76 11.44 -13.89
CA ARG A 222 5.64 11.30 -12.93
C ARG A 222 4.38 12.00 -13.41
N GLY A 223 3.23 11.49 -12.96
CA GLY A 223 1.92 12.01 -13.32
C GLY A 223 1.60 13.43 -12.82
N LEU A 224 2.43 14.00 -11.94
CA LEU A 224 2.23 15.30 -11.31
C LEU A 224 3.44 16.20 -11.59
N ASP A 225 3.20 17.48 -11.82
CA ASP A 225 4.21 18.42 -12.32
C ASP A 225 5.09 19.04 -11.21
N TYR A 226 4.74 18.80 -9.95
CA TYR A 226 5.43 19.33 -8.78
C TYR A 226 6.77 18.63 -8.45
N TYR A 227 7.05 17.47 -9.05
CA TYR A 227 8.30 16.76 -8.78
C TYR A 227 9.53 17.53 -9.22
N THR A 228 10.62 17.37 -8.46
CA THR A 228 11.94 17.95 -8.72
C THR A 228 13.02 16.91 -8.47
N LYS A 229 14.23 17.12 -9.04
CA LYS A 229 15.39 16.24 -8.83
C LYS A 229 15.03 14.76 -9.03
N THR A 230 15.04 13.96 -7.96
CA THR A 230 14.86 12.50 -8.01
C THR A 230 13.40 12.09 -8.18
N VAL A 231 13.15 11.14 -9.09
CA VAL A 231 11.93 10.36 -9.19
C VAL A 231 12.27 8.87 -9.22
N PHE A 232 11.42 8.04 -8.64
CA PHE A 232 11.62 6.59 -8.63
C PHE A 232 10.32 5.81 -8.74
N GLU A 233 10.42 4.61 -9.28
CA GLU A 233 9.32 3.66 -9.36
C GLU A 233 9.82 2.25 -9.06
N PHE A 234 8.97 1.48 -8.36
CA PHE A 234 9.11 0.03 -8.31
C PHE A 234 8.13 -0.55 -9.30
N VAL A 235 8.63 -1.28 -10.27
CA VAL A 235 7.85 -1.88 -11.35
C VAL A 235 8.03 -3.39 -11.37
N ASN A 236 6.99 -4.13 -11.79
CA ASN A 236 7.13 -5.55 -12.05
C ASN A 236 7.69 -5.82 -13.45
N GLU A 237 7.92 -7.08 -13.82
CA GLU A 237 8.44 -7.48 -15.13
C GLU A 237 7.55 -7.04 -16.31
N ASP A 238 6.23 -6.91 -16.11
CA ASP A 238 5.28 -6.42 -17.12
C ASP A 238 5.26 -4.89 -17.24
N GLY A 239 6.07 -4.17 -16.47
CA GLY A 239 6.15 -2.70 -16.46
C GLY A 239 5.01 -2.02 -15.70
N PHE A 240 4.32 -2.73 -14.80
CA PHE A 240 3.31 -2.10 -13.93
C PHE A 240 3.94 -1.53 -12.66
N THR A 241 3.67 -0.27 -12.39
CA THR A 241 4.16 0.44 -11.20
C THR A 241 3.46 -0.07 -9.93
N LEU A 242 4.22 -0.61 -9.00
CA LEU A 242 3.80 -1.00 -7.64
C LEU A 242 3.80 0.20 -6.70
N CYS A 243 4.91 0.93 -6.71
CA CYS A 243 5.17 2.10 -5.91
C CYS A 243 5.79 3.17 -6.78
N GLY A 244 5.45 4.41 -6.53
CA GLY A 244 6.08 5.51 -7.23
C GLY A 244 6.20 6.73 -6.34
N GLY A 245 7.35 7.37 -6.40
CA GLY A 245 7.70 8.49 -5.57
C GLY A 245 8.71 9.45 -6.21
N GLY A 246 9.15 10.39 -5.42
CA GLY A 246 10.17 11.35 -5.81
C GLY A 246 10.18 12.57 -4.92
N ARG A 247 11.11 13.47 -5.21
CA ARG A 247 11.33 14.73 -4.51
C ARG A 247 10.44 15.83 -5.07
N TYR A 248 9.99 16.74 -4.21
CA TYR A 248 9.11 17.86 -4.56
C TYR A 248 9.42 19.10 -3.72
N ASP A 249 10.62 19.65 -3.90
CA ASP A 249 11.19 20.71 -3.05
C ASP A 249 10.39 22.03 -3.09
N ASN A 250 9.67 22.30 -4.18
CA ASN A 250 8.95 23.55 -4.37
C ASN A 250 7.49 23.51 -3.92
N LEU A 251 6.92 22.31 -3.72
CA LEU A 251 5.49 22.16 -3.50
C LEU A 251 4.98 22.93 -2.28
N VAL A 252 5.70 22.87 -1.15
CA VAL A 252 5.31 23.62 0.06
C VAL A 252 5.29 25.10 -0.21
N HIS A 253 6.29 25.63 -0.93
CA HIS A 253 6.35 27.06 -1.30
C HIS A 253 5.24 27.47 -2.28
N GLU A 254 4.93 26.62 -3.26
CA GLU A 254 3.84 26.87 -4.22
C GLU A 254 2.47 27.01 -3.52
N ILE A 255 2.32 26.33 -2.39
CA ILE A 255 1.10 26.31 -1.59
C ILE A 255 1.02 27.50 -0.63
N ASP A 256 2.03 27.64 0.25
CA ASP A 256 2.06 28.63 1.33
C ASP A 256 2.57 30.00 0.88
N GLY A 257 3.40 30.04 -0.16
CA GLY A 257 4.04 31.26 -0.68
C GLY A 257 5.09 31.90 0.24
N LYS A 258 5.38 31.31 1.40
CA LYS A 258 6.27 31.86 2.43
C LYS A 258 7.37 30.91 2.85
N VAL A 259 7.05 29.63 2.96
CA VAL A 259 7.95 28.61 3.50
C VAL A 259 8.40 27.70 2.37
N SER A 260 9.71 27.46 2.27
CA SER A 260 10.28 26.43 1.38
C SER A 260 10.77 25.28 2.24
N MET A 261 10.27 24.07 1.96
CA MET A 261 10.63 22.85 2.69
C MET A 261 10.90 21.73 1.68
N PRO A 262 12.17 21.38 1.45
CA PRO A 262 12.53 20.25 0.61
C PRO A 262 11.82 19.00 1.08
N SER A 263 11.14 18.32 0.16
CA SER A 263 10.29 17.19 0.52
C SER A 263 10.45 16.04 -0.46
N VAL A 264 10.27 14.82 0.03
CA VAL A 264 10.31 13.60 -0.75
C VAL A 264 9.35 12.58 -0.18
N GLY A 265 8.65 11.86 -1.06
CA GLY A 265 7.68 10.85 -0.63
C GLY A 265 7.34 9.84 -1.70
N PHE A 266 6.50 8.88 -1.33
CA PHE A 266 5.98 7.90 -2.28
C PHE A 266 4.54 7.52 -1.97
N GLY A 267 3.87 6.98 -3.00
CA GLY A 267 2.57 6.34 -2.88
C GLY A 267 2.58 4.93 -3.47
N MET A 268 1.93 3.98 -2.78
CA MET A 268 1.87 2.58 -3.15
C MET A 268 0.43 2.06 -3.03
N GLY A 269 -0.11 1.51 -4.12
CA GLY A 269 -1.51 1.07 -4.17
C GLY A 269 -1.70 -0.31 -3.57
N VAL A 270 -2.51 -0.44 -2.51
CA VAL A 270 -2.78 -1.70 -1.79
C VAL A 270 -3.42 -2.74 -2.69
N GLU A 271 -4.44 -2.36 -3.48
CA GLU A 271 -5.13 -3.27 -4.40
C GLU A 271 -4.20 -3.83 -5.47
N ARG A 272 -3.21 -3.03 -5.87
CA ARG A 272 -2.23 -3.48 -6.85
C ARG A 272 -1.24 -4.46 -6.26
N ILE A 273 -0.81 -4.22 -5.01
CA ILE A 273 0.04 -5.18 -4.28
C ILE A 273 -0.68 -6.51 -4.13
N LEU A 274 -1.94 -6.49 -3.68
CA LEU A 274 -2.74 -7.71 -3.53
C LEU A 274 -2.92 -8.46 -4.87
N TYR A 275 -3.14 -7.71 -5.96
CA TYR A 275 -3.24 -8.28 -7.29
C TYR A 275 -1.94 -9.02 -7.70
N PHE A 276 -0.76 -8.43 -7.47
CA PHE A 276 0.50 -9.08 -7.81
C PHE A 276 0.85 -10.24 -6.88
N LEU A 277 0.52 -10.15 -5.59
CA LEU A 277 0.66 -11.29 -4.68
C LEU A 277 -0.16 -12.50 -5.15
N GLU A 278 -1.37 -12.26 -5.70
CA GLU A 278 -2.21 -13.30 -6.28
C GLU A 278 -1.60 -13.86 -7.57
N GLU A 279 -1.12 -13.02 -8.50
CA GLU A 279 -0.46 -13.44 -9.75
C GLU A 279 0.80 -14.28 -9.48
N GLU A 280 1.65 -13.84 -8.53
CA GLU A 280 2.84 -14.57 -8.12
C GLU A 280 2.54 -15.77 -7.20
N LYS A 281 1.26 -16.01 -6.87
CA LYS A 281 0.80 -17.09 -5.98
C LYS A 281 1.47 -17.07 -4.61
N VAL A 282 1.71 -15.88 -4.08
CA VAL A 282 2.25 -15.70 -2.73
C VAL A 282 1.13 -15.96 -1.72
N ASP A 283 1.33 -16.94 -0.85
CA ASP A 283 0.39 -17.25 0.23
C ASP A 283 0.74 -16.40 1.47
N LEU A 284 -0.17 -15.49 1.82
CA LEU A 284 0.02 -14.64 3.00
C LEU A 284 -0.48 -15.36 4.25
N PRO A 285 0.29 -15.35 5.35
CA PRO A 285 -0.11 -15.97 6.62
C PRO A 285 -1.12 -15.11 7.37
N CYS A 286 -2.30 -14.91 6.77
CA CYS A 286 -3.34 -13.99 7.25
C CYS A 286 -4.65 -14.69 7.60
N THR A 287 -4.59 -15.98 7.96
CA THR A 287 -5.79 -16.71 8.39
C THR A 287 -6.17 -16.30 9.81
N ARG A 288 -7.44 -15.96 10.02
CA ARG A 288 -8.01 -15.91 11.36
C ARG A 288 -8.34 -17.31 11.78
N ASP A 289 -7.39 -17.96 12.43
CA ASP A 289 -7.62 -19.26 13.02
C ASP A 289 -8.58 -19.11 14.22
N ILE A 290 -9.62 -19.93 14.23
CA ILE A 290 -10.49 -20.06 15.40
C ILE A 290 -9.87 -21.13 16.31
N ASP A 291 -9.44 -20.73 17.50
CA ASP A 291 -8.80 -21.65 18.42
C ASP A 291 -9.79 -22.70 18.96
N LEU A 292 -11.03 -22.27 19.22
CA LEU A 292 -12.09 -23.16 19.70
C LEU A 292 -13.46 -22.77 19.16
N TYR A 293 -14.20 -23.76 18.68
CA TYR A 293 -15.64 -23.66 18.46
C TYR A 293 -16.40 -24.32 19.61
N VAL A 294 -17.19 -23.53 20.33
CA VAL A 294 -18.05 -24.03 21.45
C VAL A 294 -19.44 -24.24 20.91
N GLY A 295 -19.81 -25.49 20.65
CA GLY A 295 -21.16 -25.89 20.31
C GLY A 295 -22.03 -25.99 21.57
N ILE A 296 -23.32 -25.64 21.43
CA ILE A 296 -24.26 -25.61 22.53
C ILE A 296 -25.43 -26.58 22.24
N LEU A 297 -25.77 -27.42 23.17
CA LEU A 297 -26.89 -28.35 23.10
C LEU A 297 -27.81 -28.17 24.32
N GLY A 298 -29.07 -27.80 24.06
CA GLY A 298 -30.04 -27.54 25.11
C GLY A 298 -30.12 -26.10 25.61
N GLN A 299 -31.18 -25.78 26.33
CA GLN A 299 -31.42 -24.41 26.79
C GLN A 299 -30.64 -24.09 28.05
N GLU A 300 -30.49 -25.09 28.94
CA GLU A 300 -29.82 -24.93 30.23
C GLU A 300 -28.31 -24.73 30.08
N ALA A 301 -27.71 -25.38 29.07
CA ALA A 301 -26.30 -25.23 28.76
C ALA A 301 -25.88 -23.85 28.23
N LYS A 302 -26.80 -23.05 27.72
CA LYS A 302 -26.48 -21.78 27.02
C LYS A 302 -25.69 -20.80 27.90
N ALA A 303 -26.14 -20.55 29.11
CA ALA A 303 -25.53 -19.55 29.98
C ALA A 303 -24.08 -19.93 30.34
N LYS A 304 -23.87 -21.20 30.79
CA LYS A 304 -22.54 -21.69 31.19
C LYS A 304 -21.60 -21.80 29.98
N ALA A 305 -22.08 -22.34 28.86
CA ALA A 305 -21.29 -22.44 27.63
C ALA A 305 -20.86 -21.05 27.11
N TYR A 306 -21.77 -20.07 27.19
CA TYR A 306 -21.43 -18.70 26.77
C TYR A 306 -20.49 -18.03 27.78
N GLN A 307 -20.58 -18.30 29.07
CA GLN A 307 -19.61 -17.84 30.07
C GLN A 307 -18.21 -18.36 29.73
N ILE A 308 -18.05 -19.62 29.35
CA ILE A 308 -16.78 -20.19 28.90
C ILE A 308 -16.26 -19.48 27.68
N VAL A 309 -17.13 -19.15 26.70
CA VAL A 309 -16.74 -18.36 25.51
C VAL A 309 -16.18 -17.00 25.92
N VAL A 310 -16.83 -16.31 26.87
CA VAL A 310 -16.36 -15.00 27.37
C VAL A 310 -15.03 -15.15 28.09
N ASP A 311 -14.92 -16.08 29.02
CA ASP A 311 -13.70 -16.29 29.81
C ASP A 311 -12.48 -16.63 28.95
N LEU A 312 -12.67 -17.39 27.87
CA LEU A 312 -11.60 -17.71 26.92
C LEU A 312 -11.23 -16.51 26.02
N ARG A 313 -12.22 -15.71 25.60
CA ARG A 313 -11.98 -14.48 24.85
C ARG A 313 -11.20 -13.47 25.68
N ASP A 314 -11.49 -13.33 26.96
CA ASP A 314 -10.77 -12.45 27.89
C ASP A 314 -9.30 -12.89 28.07
N GLN A 315 -9.01 -14.18 27.85
CA GLN A 315 -7.65 -14.73 27.85
C GLN A 315 -6.95 -14.59 26.48
N GLY A 316 -7.60 -14.00 25.47
CA GLY A 316 -7.02 -13.73 24.16
C GLY A 316 -7.25 -14.83 23.10
N PHE A 317 -8.01 -15.89 23.42
CA PHE A 317 -8.34 -16.93 22.43
C PHE A 317 -9.43 -16.45 21.45
N VAL A 318 -9.32 -16.89 20.20
CA VAL A 318 -10.37 -16.68 19.18
C VAL A 318 -11.40 -17.79 19.30
N VAL A 319 -12.56 -17.47 19.86
CA VAL A 319 -13.61 -18.44 20.16
C VAL A 319 -14.91 -18.10 19.42
N GLU A 320 -15.50 -19.10 18.77
CA GLU A 320 -16.80 -18.98 18.08
C GLU A 320 -17.83 -19.93 18.71
N THR A 321 -19.12 -19.62 18.53
CA THR A 321 -20.22 -20.44 19.06
C THR A 321 -21.44 -20.45 18.14
N ASP A 322 -22.46 -21.26 18.47
CA ASP A 322 -23.71 -21.33 17.70
C ASP A 322 -24.75 -20.31 18.15
N TYR A 323 -25.12 -19.42 17.25
CA TYR A 323 -26.19 -18.42 17.45
C TYR A 323 -27.53 -18.80 16.82
N LEU A 324 -27.58 -19.91 16.04
CA LEU A 324 -28.78 -20.28 15.28
C LEU A 324 -29.51 -21.49 15.83
N GLY A 325 -29.07 -22.07 16.93
CA GLY A 325 -29.68 -23.28 17.51
C GLY A 325 -29.58 -24.50 16.60
N ARG A 326 -28.44 -24.65 15.91
CA ARG A 326 -28.19 -25.76 14.98
C ARG A 326 -28.09 -27.07 15.70
N SER A 327 -28.45 -28.16 15.01
CA SER A 327 -28.15 -29.51 15.52
C SER A 327 -26.64 -29.72 15.65
N VAL A 328 -26.19 -30.61 16.55
CA VAL A 328 -24.77 -30.94 16.78
C VAL A 328 -24.04 -31.23 15.47
N LYS A 329 -24.66 -32.03 14.58
CA LYS A 329 -24.08 -32.34 13.25
C LYS A 329 -23.87 -31.08 12.41
N ALA A 330 -24.83 -30.13 12.44
CA ALA A 330 -24.72 -28.88 11.68
C ALA A 330 -23.69 -27.93 12.31
N GLN A 331 -23.59 -27.89 13.64
CA GLN A 331 -22.56 -27.13 14.36
C GLN A 331 -21.16 -27.64 14.03
N MET A 332 -20.92 -28.94 14.06
CA MET A 332 -19.64 -29.55 13.67
C MET A 332 -19.26 -29.26 12.21
N LYS A 333 -20.23 -29.32 11.30
CA LYS A 333 -20.00 -28.94 9.90
C LYS A 333 -19.64 -27.46 9.77
N TYR A 334 -20.26 -26.61 10.56
CA TYR A 334 -20.00 -25.17 10.56
C TYR A 334 -18.63 -24.86 11.15
N ALA A 335 -18.24 -25.47 12.29
CA ALA A 335 -16.91 -25.36 12.86
C ALA A 335 -15.80 -25.74 11.85
N ASN A 336 -16.01 -26.85 11.13
CA ASN A 336 -15.07 -27.26 10.07
C ASN A 336 -15.01 -26.24 8.91
N LYS A 337 -16.14 -25.64 8.51
CA LYS A 337 -16.17 -24.61 7.48
C LYS A 337 -15.42 -23.32 7.91
N LEU A 338 -15.43 -23.05 9.20
CA LEU A 338 -14.72 -21.92 9.82
C LEU A 338 -13.24 -22.22 10.09
N ASN A 339 -12.75 -23.40 9.76
CA ASN A 339 -11.39 -23.87 10.06
C ASN A 339 -11.04 -23.75 11.54
N ALA A 340 -12.00 -24.08 12.44
CA ALA A 340 -11.72 -24.10 13.86
C ALA A 340 -10.70 -25.21 14.19
N LYS A 341 -9.64 -24.87 14.93
CA LYS A 341 -8.59 -25.84 15.34
C LYS A 341 -9.17 -26.90 16.27
N ASN A 342 -10.00 -26.45 17.20
CA ASN A 342 -10.60 -27.32 18.19
C ASN A 342 -12.12 -27.09 18.26
N THR A 343 -12.85 -28.12 18.71
CA THR A 343 -14.29 -28.04 18.94
C THR A 343 -14.64 -28.71 20.28
N ILE A 344 -15.63 -28.17 21.00
CA ILE A 344 -16.29 -28.77 22.16
C ILE A 344 -17.80 -28.59 22.00
N ILE A 345 -18.57 -29.61 22.37
CA ILE A 345 -20.02 -29.49 22.50
C ILE A 345 -20.36 -29.51 23.98
N ILE A 346 -21.12 -28.53 24.44
CA ILE A 346 -21.54 -28.42 25.83
C ILE A 346 -23.09 -28.57 25.88
N GLY A 347 -23.51 -29.60 26.50
CA GLY A 347 -24.91 -29.91 26.78
C GLY A 347 -25.15 -30.16 28.29
N ASP A 348 -26.32 -30.63 28.63
CA ASP A 348 -26.72 -30.85 30.02
C ASP A 348 -25.85 -31.93 30.72
N ASP A 349 -25.40 -32.93 29.95
CA ASP A 349 -24.53 -34.01 30.47
C ASP A 349 -23.11 -33.47 30.81
N GLU A 350 -22.53 -32.62 29.97
CA GLU A 350 -21.24 -31.98 30.18
C GLU A 350 -21.32 -31.02 31.38
N LEU A 351 -22.42 -30.31 31.53
CA LEU A 351 -22.63 -29.45 32.69
C LEU A 351 -22.73 -30.24 33.99
N ALA A 352 -23.51 -31.33 33.99
CA ALA A 352 -23.70 -32.15 35.17
C ALA A 352 -22.40 -32.76 35.69
N LYS A 353 -21.47 -33.09 34.80
CA LYS A 353 -20.16 -33.67 35.10
C LYS A 353 -19.04 -32.61 35.26
N ASN A 354 -19.31 -31.38 34.89
CA ASN A 354 -18.31 -30.32 34.73
C ASN A 354 -17.11 -30.76 33.85
N GLU A 355 -17.35 -31.60 32.84
CA GLU A 355 -16.36 -32.16 31.95
C GLU A 355 -16.85 -32.08 30.50
N GLY A 356 -15.95 -31.88 29.57
CA GLY A 356 -16.25 -31.86 28.13
C GLY A 356 -15.15 -32.48 27.30
N ASN A 357 -15.48 -32.84 26.07
CA ASN A 357 -14.58 -33.45 25.11
C ASN A 357 -14.12 -32.40 24.11
N VAL A 358 -12.90 -31.92 24.25
CA VAL A 358 -12.24 -31.06 23.26
C VAL A 358 -11.68 -31.93 22.16
N LYS A 359 -12.15 -31.71 20.94
CA LYS A 359 -11.69 -32.43 19.74
C LYS A 359 -10.81 -31.53 18.91
N ASN A 360 -9.59 -31.95 18.67
CA ASN A 360 -8.72 -31.36 17.67
C ASN A 360 -9.26 -31.72 16.28
N MET A 361 -9.47 -30.72 15.43
CA MET A 361 -10.10 -30.90 14.12
C MET A 361 -9.15 -31.44 13.06
N GLU A 362 -7.84 -31.24 13.22
CA GLU A 362 -6.79 -31.73 12.33
C GLU A 362 -6.43 -33.18 12.67
N THR A 363 -5.96 -33.44 13.90
CA THR A 363 -5.52 -34.78 14.33
C THR A 363 -6.67 -35.71 14.65
N ARG A 364 -7.88 -35.17 14.90
CA ARG A 364 -9.08 -35.86 15.36
C ARG A 364 -8.99 -36.47 16.77
N GLU A 365 -7.93 -36.16 17.48
CA GLU A 365 -7.77 -36.54 18.87
C GLU A 365 -8.83 -35.88 19.73
N VAL A 366 -9.28 -36.59 20.75
CA VAL A 366 -10.28 -36.11 21.70
C VAL A 366 -9.68 -36.17 23.11
N THR A 367 -9.69 -35.04 23.80
CA THR A 367 -9.22 -34.90 25.16
C THR A 367 -10.39 -34.54 26.04
N THR A 368 -10.65 -35.38 27.08
CA THR A 368 -11.63 -35.05 28.10
C THR A 368 -11.02 -34.12 29.15
N ILE A 369 -11.67 -33.00 29.40
CA ILE A 369 -11.15 -31.96 30.30
C ILE A 369 -12.28 -31.31 31.12
N SER A 370 -11.95 -30.82 32.31
CA SER A 370 -12.86 -29.98 33.09
C SER A 370 -13.21 -28.71 32.34
N LEU A 371 -14.47 -28.30 32.32
CA LEU A 371 -14.94 -27.08 31.65
C LEU A 371 -14.25 -25.82 32.17
N ASP A 372 -13.71 -25.83 33.37
CA ASP A 372 -12.99 -24.71 33.98
C ASP A 372 -11.51 -24.64 33.51
N LYS A 373 -11.02 -25.67 32.79
CA LYS A 373 -9.62 -25.80 32.34
C LYS A 373 -9.44 -25.87 30.80
N ILE A 374 -10.45 -25.53 30.03
CA ILE A 374 -10.41 -25.64 28.57
C ILE A 374 -9.21 -24.89 27.98
N ALA A 375 -8.85 -23.73 28.54
CA ALA A 375 -7.71 -22.95 28.12
C ALA A 375 -6.38 -23.73 28.10
N ASP A 376 -6.22 -24.74 28.97
CA ASP A 376 -5.00 -25.55 29.08
C ASP A 376 -4.80 -26.46 27.85
N CYS A 377 -5.87 -26.80 27.13
CA CYS A 377 -5.83 -27.58 25.89
C CYS A 377 -5.61 -26.72 24.64
N LEU A 378 -5.71 -25.41 24.76
CA LEU A 378 -5.63 -24.50 23.60
C LEU A 378 -4.24 -23.84 23.44
N LYS A 379 -3.39 -23.99 24.44
CA LYS A 379 -1.99 -23.54 24.43
C LYS A 379 -1.11 -24.59 23.75
#